data_c45a01dd08d4cf1b98f8f574c819996c
#
_entry.id   c45a01dd08d4cf1b98f8f574c819996c
#
_cell.length_a   1.000
_cell.length_b   1.000
_cell.length_c   1.000
_cell.angle_alpha   90.00
_cell.angle_beta   90.00
_cell.angle_gamma   90.00
#
_symmetry.space_group_name_H-M   'P 1'
#
loop_
_entity.id
_entity.type
_entity.pdbx_description
1 polymer ?
#
loop_
_entity_poly.entity_id
_entity_poly.type
_entity_poly.pdbx_seq_one_letter_code
_entity_poly.pdbx_strand_id
1 'polypeptide(L)'
;VHVKNLSIVSSGPRNIMEFIYGFQGEEQPQVGIGSGVIISPDGYIVTNNHVIQNATKLEVSLNDNKTYEATLIGTDPNSDIALIKIEPKEKLPYLAFGDSDNTKVGQWVLAVGNPFDLTSTVTAGIISAKARDLGKSQSFLQTDAAVNPGNSGGALVNTNGDLIGINTAITSQTGSYVGYSFAVPSNIAKKVVDDIMEYGNVQKGI
;
A
#
# COMPACT_ATOMS: atom_id res chain seq x y z
N VAL A 1 4.60 -0.25 9.08
CA VAL A 1 3.72 -1.24 9.72
C VAL A 1 3.36 -2.36 8.76
N HIS A 2 3.03 -3.52 9.31
CA HIS A 2 2.49 -4.65 8.58
C HIS A 2 0.97 -4.53 8.46
N VAL A 3 0.44 -4.74 7.25
CA VAL A 3 -1.01 -4.71 6.99
C VAL A 3 -1.44 -6.09 6.53
N LYS A 4 -2.37 -6.67 7.25
CA LYS A 4 -2.95 -7.97 6.97
C LYS A 4 -4.41 -7.82 6.56
N ASN A 5 -4.73 -8.33 5.39
CA ASN A 5 -6.07 -8.36 4.82
C ASN A 5 -6.63 -9.78 4.96
N LEU A 6 -7.73 -9.91 5.65
CA LEU A 6 -8.49 -11.15 5.72
C LEU A 6 -9.72 -11.00 4.82
N SER A 7 -9.84 -11.85 3.82
CA SER A 7 -10.99 -11.90 2.92
C SER A 7 -11.56 -13.31 2.84
N ILE A 8 -12.85 -13.40 2.58
CA ILE A 8 -13.54 -14.68 2.35
C ILE A 8 -13.83 -14.75 0.86
N VAL A 9 -13.21 -15.69 0.17
CA VAL A 9 -13.47 -15.94 -1.25
C VAL A 9 -14.35 -17.16 -1.37
N SER A 10 -15.56 -16.96 -1.88
CA SER A 10 -16.46 -18.06 -2.25
C SER A 10 -15.98 -18.61 -3.59
N SER A 11 -15.50 -19.84 -3.61
CA SER A 11 -15.22 -20.55 -4.85
C SER A 11 -16.55 -20.90 -5.51
N GLY A 12 -16.83 -20.32 -6.67
CA GLY A 12 -17.98 -20.75 -7.47
C GLY A 12 -17.90 -22.24 -7.83
N PRO A 13 -19.02 -22.84 -8.31
CA PRO A 13 -19.05 -24.25 -8.67
C PRO A 13 -17.94 -24.54 -9.69
N ARG A 14 -17.14 -25.57 -9.41
CA ARG A 14 -15.96 -25.97 -10.21
C ARG A 14 -16.36 -26.70 -11.51
N ASN A 15 -17.60 -27.19 -11.58
CA ASN A 15 -18.12 -27.87 -12.75
C ASN A 15 -19.65 -27.76 -12.84
N ILE A 16 -20.20 -28.16 -13.99
CA ILE A 16 -21.62 -28.06 -14.30
C ILE A 16 -22.49 -28.92 -13.36
N MET A 17 -21.93 -30.01 -12.84
CA MET A 17 -22.63 -30.90 -11.90
C MET A 17 -22.80 -30.22 -10.53
N GLU A 18 -21.78 -29.57 -10.01
CA GLU A 18 -21.84 -28.80 -8.75
C GLU A 18 -22.88 -27.67 -8.88
N PHE A 19 -22.94 -27.02 -10.03
CA PHE A 19 -23.94 -25.98 -10.31
C PHE A 19 -25.38 -26.53 -10.28
N ILE A 20 -25.61 -27.71 -10.90
CA ILE A 20 -26.95 -28.33 -10.98
C ILE A 20 -27.41 -28.86 -9.62
N TYR A 21 -26.51 -29.41 -8.80
CA TYR A 21 -26.85 -29.95 -7.48
C TYR A 21 -26.84 -28.93 -6.36
N GLY A 22 -26.60 -27.65 -6.68
CA GLY A 22 -26.68 -26.55 -5.69
C GLY A 22 -25.59 -26.63 -4.61
N PHE A 23 -24.45 -27.25 -4.89
CA PHE A 23 -23.29 -27.21 -4.00
C PHE A 23 -22.80 -25.76 -3.94
N GLN A 24 -22.98 -25.13 -2.79
CA GLN A 24 -22.32 -23.86 -2.48
C GLN A 24 -20.82 -24.16 -2.33
N GLY A 25 -20.00 -23.44 -3.13
CA GLY A 25 -18.56 -23.57 -3.02
C GLY A 25 -18.09 -23.28 -1.59
N GLU A 26 -17.09 -23.99 -1.13
CA GLU A 26 -16.50 -23.75 0.19
C GLU A 26 -15.93 -22.32 0.25
N GLU A 27 -16.34 -21.60 1.28
CA GLU A 27 -15.75 -20.31 1.62
C GLU A 27 -14.33 -20.56 2.14
N GLN A 28 -13.33 -20.11 1.38
CA GLN A 28 -11.93 -20.24 1.80
C GLN A 28 -11.42 -18.88 2.27
N PRO A 29 -10.87 -18.79 3.48
CA PRO A 29 -10.22 -17.59 3.96
C PRO A 29 -8.94 -17.34 3.14
N GLN A 30 -8.83 -16.16 2.56
CA GLN A 30 -7.64 -15.68 1.88
C GLN A 30 -6.97 -14.61 2.73
N VAL A 31 -5.64 -14.70 2.86
CA VAL A 31 -4.83 -13.73 3.59
C VAL A 31 -3.97 -12.97 2.59
N GLY A 32 -4.23 -11.68 2.45
CA GLY A 32 -3.35 -10.74 1.78
C GLY A 32 -2.43 -10.07 2.79
N ILE A 33 -1.21 -9.79 2.39
CA ILE A 33 -0.22 -9.08 3.22
C ILE A 33 0.39 -7.91 2.45
N GLY A 34 0.69 -6.85 3.19
CA GLY A 34 1.36 -5.68 2.67
C GLY A 34 1.93 -4.84 3.81
N SER A 35 2.31 -3.65 3.46
CA SER A 35 2.85 -2.66 4.37
C SER A 35 1.98 -1.41 4.42
N GLY A 36 2.20 -0.56 5.41
CA GLY A 36 1.59 0.75 5.51
C GLY A 36 2.53 1.76 6.15
N VAL A 37 2.20 3.03 6.01
CA VAL A 37 2.93 4.16 6.57
C VAL A 37 2.01 4.92 7.52
N ILE A 38 2.41 5.03 8.78
CA ILE A 38 1.71 5.88 9.75
C ILE A 38 1.98 7.33 9.38
N ILE A 39 0.94 8.11 9.15
CA ILE A 39 1.03 9.51 8.73
C ILE A 39 0.54 10.51 9.79
N SER A 40 0.00 10.01 10.90
CA SER A 40 -0.46 10.84 12.01
C SER A 40 -0.32 10.13 13.36
N PRO A 41 -0.14 10.86 14.47
CA PRO A 41 0.08 10.25 15.77
C PRO A 41 -1.17 9.55 16.34
N ASP A 42 -2.34 9.83 15.81
CA ASP A 42 -3.62 9.25 16.20
C ASP A 42 -4.01 8.01 15.39
N GLY A 43 -3.12 7.51 14.50
CA GLY A 43 -3.24 6.20 13.88
C GLY A 43 -3.81 6.17 12.47
N TYR A 44 -3.76 7.26 11.70
CA TYR A 44 -4.00 7.20 10.26
C TYR A 44 -2.82 6.56 9.54
N ILE A 45 -3.11 5.63 8.64
CA ILE A 45 -2.12 4.84 7.90
C ILE A 45 -2.47 4.87 6.43
N VAL A 46 -1.49 5.19 5.59
CA VAL A 46 -1.57 5.06 4.13
C VAL A 46 -1.03 3.70 3.72
N THR A 47 -1.71 3.04 2.80
CA THR A 47 -1.30 1.80 2.16
C THR A 47 -1.76 1.79 0.70
N ASN A 48 -1.54 0.70 -0.03
CA ASN A 48 -2.10 0.55 -1.37
C ASN A 48 -3.54 0.02 -1.34
N ASN A 49 -4.34 0.43 -2.33
CA ASN A 49 -5.69 -0.09 -2.50
C ASN A 49 -5.68 -1.61 -2.72
N HIS A 50 -4.78 -2.14 -3.55
CA HIS A 50 -4.72 -3.58 -3.82
C HIS A 50 -4.36 -4.41 -2.58
N VAL A 51 -3.70 -3.84 -1.56
CA VAL A 51 -3.39 -4.53 -0.29
C VAL A 51 -4.66 -4.77 0.52
N ILE A 52 -5.61 -3.83 0.49
CA ILE A 52 -6.82 -3.88 1.33
C ILE A 52 -8.08 -4.29 0.57
N GLN A 53 -7.99 -4.47 -0.74
CA GLN A 53 -9.11 -4.76 -1.60
C GLN A 53 -9.82 -6.06 -1.17
N ASN A 54 -11.17 -6.02 -1.15
CA ASN A 54 -12.04 -7.14 -0.76
C ASN A 54 -11.84 -7.63 0.69
N ALA A 55 -11.20 -6.85 1.56
CA ALA A 55 -11.03 -7.22 2.96
C ALA A 55 -12.38 -7.30 3.68
N THR A 56 -12.62 -8.39 4.38
CA THR A 56 -13.68 -8.52 5.38
C THR A 56 -13.20 -8.02 6.74
N LYS A 57 -11.89 -8.11 6.99
CA LYS A 57 -11.23 -7.61 8.19
C LYS A 57 -9.81 -7.15 7.85
N LEU A 58 -9.42 -6.02 8.44
CA LEU A 58 -8.07 -5.47 8.36
C LEU A 58 -7.40 -5.50 9.72
N GLU A 59 -6.17 -6.00 9.76
CA GLU A 59 -5.33 -5.98 10.96
C GLU A 59 -4.02 -5.26 10.63
N VAL A 60 -3.53 -4.47 11.57
CA VAL A 60 -2.26 -3.75 11.48
C VAL A 60 -1.39 -4.16 12.66
N SER A 61 -0.20 -4.68 12.38
CA SER A 61 0.82 -4.94 13.39
C SER A 61 1.90 -3.87 13.34
N LEU A 62 2.23 -3.33 14.51
CA LEU A 62 3.31 -2.35 14.70
C LEU A 62 4.63 -3.06 14.96
N ASN A 63 5.75 -2.31 14.90
CA ASN A 63 7.08 -2.86 15.15
C ASN A 63 7.30 -3.34 16.60
N ASP A 64 6.44 -2.94 17.53
CA ASP A 64 6.44 -3.41 18.93
C ASP A 64 5.55 -4.65 19.14
N ASN A 65 5.15 -5.32 18.05
CA ASN A 65 4.28 -6.50 17.99
C ASN A 65 2.85 -6.26 18.52
N LYS A 66 2.44 -5.01 18.72
CA LYS A 66 1.04 -4.71 19.02
C LYS A 66 0.22 -4.79 17.74
N THR A 67 -0.89 -5.50 17.79
CA THR A 67 -1.83 -5.65 16.69
C THR A 67 -3.12 -4.91 16.97
N TYR A 68 -3.61 -4.20 15.97
CA TYR A 68 -4.84 -3.43 16.01
C TYR A 68 -5.76 -3.83 14.86
N GLU A 69 -7.05 -3.84 15.12
CA GLU A 69 -8.03 -3.86 14.04
C GLU A 69 -8.08 -2.48 13.39
N ALA A 70 -8.09 -2.47 12.06
CA ALA A 70 -8.10 -1.23 11.28
C ALA A 70 -9.44 -1.04 10.58
N THR A 71 -9.87 0.22 10.51
CA THR A 71 -11.06 0.64 9.77
C THR A 71 -10.63 1.28 8.45
N LEU A 72 -11.27 0.90 7.35
CA LEU A 72 -11.11 1.57 6.07
C LEU A 72 -11.80 2.93 6.12
N ILE A 73 -11.03 4.01 5.90
CA ILE A 73 -11.55 5.37 5.83
C ILE A 73 -11.94 5.72 4.40
N GLY A 74 -11.12 5.35 3.43
CA GLY A 74 -11.41 5.55 2.02
C GLY A 74 -10.29 5.01 1.13
N THR A 75 -10.58 4.96 -0.16
CA THR A 75 -9.65 4.41 -1.15
C THR A 75 -9.81 5.09 -2.50
N ASP A 76 -8.73 5.16 -3.26
CA ASP A 76 -8.73 5.49 -4.67
C ASP A 76 -8.06 4.37 -5.47
N PRO A 77 -8.85 3.53 -6.15
CA PRO A 77 -8.31 2.48 -7.01
C PRO A 77 -7.46 2.99 -8.19
N ASN A 78 -7.70 4.24 -8.64
CA ASN A 78 -6.93 4.79 -9.75
C ASN A 78 -5.49 5.11 -9.35
N SER A 79 -5.27 5.70 -8.19
CA SER A 79 -3.92 5.97 -7.66
C SER A 79 -3.34 4.81 -6.87
N ASP A 80 -4.11 3.74 -6.67
CA ASP A 80 -3.74 2.59 -5.83
C ASP A 80 -3.39 3.00 -4.39
N ILE A 81 -4.11 4.00 -3.85
CA ILE A 81 -3.95 4.49 -2.48
C ILE A 81 -5.19 4.16 -1.64
N ALA A 82 -4.96 3.78 -0.41
CA ALA A 82 -5.98 3.61 0.62
C ALA A 82 -5.56 4.26 1.93
N LEU A 83 -6.54 4.78 2.65
CA LEU A 83 -6.40 5.33 3.99
C LEU A 83 -7.17 4.44 4.97
N ILE A 84 -6.45 3.92 5.95
CA ILE A 84 -7.01 3.13 7.05
C ILE A 84 -6.70 3.78 8.40
N LYS A 85 -7.44 3.43 9.43
CA LYS A 85 -7.31 3.99 10.76
C LYS A 85 -7.26 2.89 11.81
N ILE A 86 -6.32 2.99 12.73
CA ILE A 86 -6.28 2.22 13.97
C ILE A 86 -6.52 3.13 15.17
N GLU A 87 -6.92 2.57 16.30
CA GLU A 87 -7.11 3.30 17.57
C GLU A 87 -5.98 2.93 18.55
N PRO A 88 -4.81 3.63 18.46
CA PRO A 88 -3.69 3.34 19.33
C PRO A 88 -3.95 3.86 20.75
N LYS A 89 -3.41 3.14 21.74
CA LYS A 89 -3.49 3.57 23.14
C LYS A 89 -2.57 4.74 23.47
N GLU A 90 -1.55 4.95 22.67
CA GLU A 90 -0.53 5.99 22.84
C GLU A 90 -0.27 6.65 21.49
N LYS A 91 0.26 7.87 21.52
CA LYS A 91 0.67 8.57 20.28
C LYS A 91 1.75 7.78 19.54
N LEU A 92 1.55 7.59 18.25
CA LEU A 92 2.47 6.84 17.38
C LEU A 92 3.50 7.77 16.74
N PRO A 93 4.74 7.28 16.53
CA PRO A 93 5.66 7.93 15.61
C PRO A 93 5.09 7.84 14.18
N TYR A 94 5.25 8.90 13.40
CA TYR A 94 4.71 9.00 12.06
C TYR A 94 5.66 9.68 11.10
N LEU A 95 5.45 9.52 9.80
CA LEU A 95 6.13 10.24 8.74
C LEU A 95 5.23 11.35 8.19
N ALA A 96 5.79 12.53 8.01
CA ALA A 96 5.13 13.59 7.24
C ALA A 96 5.40 13.38 5.74
N PHE A 97 4.44 13.75 4.91
CA PHE A 97 4.62 13.77 3.46
C PHE A 97 5.69 14.80 3.08
N GLY A 98 6.70 14.34 2.36
CA GLY A 98 7.66 15.18 1.67
C GLY A 98 7.13 15.65 0.31
N ASP A 99 7.91 16.45 -0.39
CA ASP A 99 7.59 16.97 -1.71
C ASP A 99 8.23 16.11 -2.81
N SER A 100 7.42 15.24 -3.43
CA SER A 100 7.88 14.36 -4.52
C SER A 100 8.21 15.11 -5.82
N ASP A 101 7.69 16.33 -6.02
CA ASP A 101 7.98 17.13 -7.22
C ASP A 101 9.42 17.62 -7.23
N ASN A 102 9.99 17.88 -6.05
CA ASN A 102 11.39 18.27 -5.87
C ASN A 102 12.38 17.09 -5.94
N THR A 103 11.90 15.85 -6.02
CA THR A 103 12.72 14.65 -6.14
C THR A 103 13.44 14.63 -7.49
N LYS A 104 14.74 14.29 -7.50
CA LYS A 104 15.59 14.28 -8.70
C LYS A 104 16.01 12.87 -9.10
N VAL A 105 16.12 12.60 -10.39
CA VAL A 105 16.74 11.37 -10.92
C VAL A 105 18.19 11.29 -10.42
N GLY A 106 18.59 10.10 -9.97
CA GLY A 106 19.89 9.86 -9.33
C GLY A 106 19.90 10.09 -7.81
N GLN A 107 18.83 10.63 -7.23
CA GLN A 107 18.74 10.83 -5.77
C GLN A 107 18.60 9.48 -5.05
N TRP A 108 19.40 9.28 -3.99
CA TRP A 108 19.32 8.11 -3.13
C TRP A 108 17.99 8.03 -2.41
N VAL A 109 17.46 6.81 -2.34
CA VAL A 109 16.19 6.49 -1.67
C VAL A 109 16.28 5.16 -0.94
N LEU A 110 15.43 5.01 0.07
CA LEU A 110 15.22 3.78 0.81
C LEU A 110 13.76 3.36 0.63
N ALA A 111 13.54 2.11 0.20
CA ALA A 111 12.23 1.50 0.23
C ALA A 111 12.08 0.69 1.52
N VAL A 112 11.07 1.04 2.32
CA VAL A 112 10.83 0.45 3.64
C VAL A 112 9.49 -0.26 3.62
N GLY A 113 9.47 -1.51 4.06
CA GLY A 113 8.27 -2.30 4.22
C GLY A 113 8.36 -3.22 5.43
N ASN A 114 7.27 -3.90 5.73
CA ASN A 114 7.21 -4.90 6.81
C ASN A 114 6.48 -6.17 6.29
N PRO A 115 7.12 -6.96 5.41
CA PRO A 115 6.45 -8.04 4.68
C PRO A 115 6.08 -9.26 5.54
N PHE A 116 6.75 -9.50 6.67
CA PHE A 116 6.66 -10.77 7.40
C PHE A 116 6.27 -10.62 8.88
N ASP A 117 5.71 -9.50 9.29
CA ASP A 117 5.26 -9.24 10.67
C ASP A 117 6.38 -9.40 11.75
N LEU A 118 7.64 -9.30 11.33
CA LEU A 118 8.79 -9.50 12.23
C LEU A 118 9.55 -8.20 12.44
N THR A 119 10.18 -7.71 11.39
CA THR A 119 10.97 -6.47 11.39
C THR A 119 10.85 -5.78 10.06
N SER A 120 10.99 -4.46 10.06
CA SER A 120 11.00 -3.68 8.83
C SER A 120 12.14 -4.12 7.92
N THR A 121 11.82 -4.38 6.66
CA THR A 121 12.79 -4.62 5.59
C THR A 121 13.10 -3.30 4.92
N VAL A 122 14.38 -3.01 4.71
CA VAL A 122 14.87 -1.80 4.04
C VAL A 122 15.72 -2.20 2.86
N THR A 123 15.41 -1.64 1.70
CA THR A 123 16.24 -1.73 0.49
C THR A 123 16.65 -0.34 0.05
N ALA A 124 17.80 -0.20 -0.59
CA ALA A 124 18.34 1.08 -1.05
C ALA A 124 18.51 1.09 -2.57
N GLY A 125 18.36 2.26 -3.14
CA GLY A 125 18.56 2.51 -4.55
C GLY A 125 18.51 4.00 -4.85
N ILE A 126 18.24 4.35 -6.12
CA ILE A 126 18.10 5.73 -6.58
C ILE A 126 16.76 5.92 -7.27
N ILE A 127 16.34 7.17 -7.42
CA ILE A 127 15.27 7.50 -8.36
C ILE A 127 15.82 7.31 -9.78
N SER A 128 15.27 6.35 -10.50
CA SER A 128 15.70 6.01 -11.88
C SER A 128 14.95 6.81 -12.93
N ALA A 129 13.68 7.16 -12.66
CA ALA A 129 12.85 8.01 -13.51
C ALA A 129 11.68 8.62 -12.73
N LYS A 130 11.09 9.67 -13.30
CA LYS A 130 9.87 10.31 -12.80
C LYS A 130 8.78 10.25 -13.87
N ALA A 131 7.52 10.43 -13.45
CA ALA A 131 6.35 10.51 -14.32
C ALA A 131 6.22 9.32 -15.29
N ARG A 132 6.50 8.11 -14.81
CA ARG A 132 6.27 6.90 -15.60
C ARG A 132 4.79 6.59 -15.65
N ASP A 133 4.22 6.61 -16.85
CA ASP A 133 2.88 6.12 -17.13
C ASP A 133 2.95 4.62 -17.47
N LEU A 134 2.21 3.82 -16.70
CA LEU A 134 2.13 2.37 -16.89
C LEU A 134 0.77 1.97 -17.52
N GLY A 135 0.18 2.88 -18.31
CA GLY A 135 -1.08 2.64 -19.01
C GLY A 135 -2.34 2.85 -18.17
N LYS A 136 -2.21 3.49 -16.99
CA LYS A 136 -3.34 3.79 -16.09
C LYS A 136 -3.57 5.29 -15.87
N SER A 137 -3.00 6.15 -16.73
CA SER A 137 -3.02 7.62 -16.56
C SER A 137 -2.45 8.08 -15.22
N GLN A 138 -1.46 7.37 -14.70
CA GLN A 138 -0.80 7.66 -13.42
C GLN A 138 0.69 7.93 -13.65
N SER A 139 1.21 8.88 -12.89
CA SER A 139 2.63 9.17 -12.85
C SER A 139 3.28 8.47 -11.66
N PHE A 140 4.20 7.56 -11.92
CA PHE A 140 4.96 6.87 -10.88
C PHE A 140 6.39 7.39 -10.78
N LEU A 141 6.97 7.30 -9.59
CA LEU A 141 8.42 7.32 -9.40
C LEU A 141 8.95 5.92 -9.69
N GLN A 142 10.01 5.84 -10.48
CA GLN A 142 10.73 4.59 -10.72
C GLN A 142 12.02 4.59 -9.90
N THR A 143 12.34 3.46 -9.26
CA THR A 143 13.56 3.25 -8.49
C THR A 143 14.13 1.85 -8.75
N ASP A 144 15.42 1.67 -8.55
CA ASP A 144 16.08 0.37 -8.52
C ASP A 144 16.20 -0.21 -7.09
N ALA A 145 15.71 0.51 -6.07
CA ALA A 145 15.49 -0.09 -4.76
C ALA A 145 14.49 -1.25 -4.87
N ALA A 146 14.86 -2.43 -4.38
CA ALA A 146 14.04 -3.63 -4.55
C ALA A 146 12.72 -3.53 -3.77
N VAL A 147 11.60 -3.62 -4.48
CA VAL A 147 10.26 -3.74 -3.91
C VAL A 147 9.66 -5.07 -4.37
N ASN A 148 9.31 -5.91 -3.41
CA ASN A 148 8.69 -7.21 -3.64
C ASN A 148 7.28 -7.23 -3.00
N PRO A 149 6.44 -8.23 -3.31
CA PRO A 149 5.20 -8.45 -2.59
C PRO A 149 5.43 -8.44 -1.08
N GLY A 150 4.58 -7.71 -0.33
CA GLY A 150 4.75 -7.44 1.09
C GLY A 150 5.35 -6.06 1.42
N ASN A 151 6.19 -5.47 0.55
CA ASN A 151 6.63 -4.08 0.69
C ASN A 151 5.61 -3.07 0.11
N SER A 152 4.63 -3.53 -0.67
CA SER A 152 3.55 -2.69 -1.20
C SER A 152 2.82 -1.96 -0.08
N GLY A 153 2.60 -0.67 -0.26
CA GLY A 153 2.02 0.22 0.73
C GLY A 153 3.02 0.80 1.73
N GLY A 154 4.27 0.32 1.72
CA GLY A 154 5.36 0.85 2.52
C GLY A 154 5.92 2.18 2.00
N ALA A 155 6.84 2.76 2.76
CA ALA A 155 7.41 4.07 2.47
C ALA A 155 8.56 3.98 1.45
N LEU A 156 8.61 4.94 0.52
CA LEU A 156 9.82 5.35 -0.18
C LEU A 156 10.27 6.67 0.43
N VAL A 157 11.46 6.68 1.05
CA VAL A 157 12.00 7.87 1.72
C VAL A 157 13.32 8.31 1.09
N ASN A 158 13.59 9.61 1.15
CA ASN A 158 14.89 10.14 0.78
C ASN A 158 15.90 10.01 1.94
N THR A 159 17.13 10.48 1.75
CA THR A 159 18.19 10.42 2.76
C THR A 159 17.97 11.36 3.96
N ASN A 160 17.03 12.29 3.87
CA ASN A 160 16.62 13.13 4.99
C ASN A 160 15.51 12.48 5.84
N GLY A 161 14.96 11.34 5.39
CA GLY A 161 13.82 10.68 6.04
C GLY A 161 12.46 11.20 5.60
N ASP A 162 12.39 12.06 4.56
CA ASP A 162 11.11 12.55 4.05
C ASP A 162 10.40 11.45 3.24
N LEU A 163 9.11 11.29 3.44
CA LEU A 163 8.26 10.39 2.66
C LEU A 163 8.02 10.97 1.27
N ILE A 164 8.67 10.41 0.24
CA ILE A 164 8.56 10.88 -1.14
C ILE A 164 7.67 10.00 -2.03
N GLY A 165 7.30 8.82 -1.55
CA GLY A 165 6.38 7.94 -2.27
C GLY A 165 5.87 6.77 -1.42
N ILE A 166 4.84 6.12 -1.94
CA ILE A 166 4.29 4.88 -1.40
C ILE A 166 4.66 3.76 -2.37
N ASN A 167 5.45 2.78 -1.89
CA ASN A 167 5.88 1.66 -2.70
C ASN A 167 4.68 0.89 -3.24
N THR A 168 4.70 0.57 -4.52
CA THR A 168 3.70 -0.29 -5.13
C THR A 168 4.40 -1.42 -5.90
N ALA A 169 4.19 -2.66 -5.49
CA ALA A 169 4.64 -3.82 -6.22
C ALA A 169 3.70 -4.00 -7.41
N ILE A 170 4.07 -3.44 -8.54
CA ILE A 170 3.38 -3.70 -9.80
C ILE A 170 3.74 -5.12 -10.20
N THR A 171 2.73 -5.90 -10.56
CA THR A 171 2.89 -7.29 -10.97
C THR A 171 3.86 -7.36 -12.15
N SER A 172 5.11 -7.73 -11.89
CA SER A 172 6.00 -8.14 -12.96
C SER A 172 5.48 -9.47 -13.52
N GLN A 173 5.73 -9.77 -14.79
CA GLN A 173 5.34 -11.06 -15.37
C GLN A 173 5.91 -12.25 -14.59
N THR A 174 6.95 -12.03 -13.80
CA THR A 174 7.62 -13.05 -12.98
C THR A 174 7.18 -13.05 -11.51
N GLY A 175 6.39 -12.04 -11.07
CA GLY A 175 5.98 -11.87 -9.68
C GLY A 175 7.10 -11.42 -8.73
N SER A 176 8.30 -11.10 -9.25
CA SER A 176 9.49 -10.73 -8.47
C SER A 176 10.15 -9.47 -9.01
N TYR A 177 11.02 -8.86 -8.20
CA TYR A 177 11.87 -7.75 -8.61
C TYR A 177 12.74 -8.11 -9.81
N VAL A 178 12.69 -7.28 -10.85
CA VAL A 178 13.40 -7.48 -12.12
C VAL A 178 14.35 -6.32 -12.47
N GLY A 179 14.83 -5.60 -11.48
CA GLY A 179 15.77 -4.49 -11.63
C GLY A 179 15.14 -3.10 -11.59
N TYR A 180 13.82 -2.99 -11.43
CA TYR A 180 13.12 -1.72 -11.24
C TYR A 180 11.84 -1.92 -10.42
N SER A 181 11.47 -0.88 -9.71
CA SER A 181 10.28 -0.81 -8.86
C SER A 181 9.60 0.54 -9.05
N PHE A 182 8.38 0.65 -8.55
CA PHE A 182 7.57 1.85 -8.68
C PHE A 182 7.02 2.30 -7.33
N ALA A 183 6.78 3.60 -7.20
CA ALA A 183 6.09 4.17 -6.06
C ALA A 183 5.12 5.26 -6.51
N VAL A 184 3.98 5.35 -5.86
CA VAL A 184 3.05 6.47 -6.00
C VAL A 184 3.70 7.71 -5.38
N PRO A 185 3.87 8.82 -6.12
CA PRO A 185 4.47 10.04 -5.58
C PRO A 185 3.74 10.55 -4.33
N SER A 186 4.48 11.07 -3.37
CA SER A 186 3.91 11.55 -2.10
C SER A 186 2.89 12.68 -2.29
N ASN A 187 3.08 13.59 -3.27
CA ASN A 187 2.13 14.66 -3.54
C ASN A 187 0.78 14.11 -4.02
N ILE A 188 0.78 13.03 -4.82
CA ILE A 188 -0.45 12.34 -5.23
C ILE A 188 -1.09 11.64 -4.03
N ALA A 189 -0.31 10.88 -3.26
CA ALA A 189 -0.82 10.18 -2.09
C ALA A 189 -1.41 11.17 -1.06
N LYS A 190 -0.72 12.30 -0.82
CA LYS A 190 -1.19 13.35 0.08
C LYS A 190 -2.52 13.94 -0.38
N LYS A 191 -2.64 14.27 -1.68
CA LYS A 191 -3.90 14.79 -2.23
C LYS A 191 -5.05 13.81 -2.02
N VAL A 192 -4.84 12.53 -2.31
CA VAL A 192 -5.85 11.48 -2.10
C VAL A 192 -6.26 11.39 -0.63
N VAL A 193 -5.30 11.42 0.28
CA VAL A 193 -5.55 11.39 1.74
C VAL A 193 -6.35 12.62 2.18
N ASP A 194 -5.92 13.81 1.76
CA ASP A 194 -6.59 15.07 2.11
C ASP A 194 -8.04 15.06 1.61
N ASP A 195 -8.27 14.66 0.36
CA ASP A 195 -9.62 14.55 -0.22
C ASP A 195 -10.50 13.55 0.55
N ILE A 196 -9.96 12.37 0.89
CA ILE A 196 -10.70 11.36 1.66
C ILE A 196 -11.07 11.89 3.04
N MET A 197 -10.15 12.56 3.72
CA MET A 197 -10.38 13.11 5.06
C MET A 197 -11.39 14.24 5.05
N GLU A 198 -11.39 15.08 4.01
CA GLU A 198 -12.27 16.26 3.93
C GLU A 198 -13.66 15.91 3.35
N TYR A 199 -13.72 15.08 2.31
CA TYR A 199 -14.95 14.82 1.54
C TYR A 199 -15.43 13.35 1.63
N GLY A 200 -14.67 12.47 2.25
CA GLY A 200 -14.96 11.03 2.29
C GLY A 200 -14.65 10.28 0.99
N ASN A 201 -14.27 10.97 -0.08
CA ASN A 201 -13.88 10.41 -1.37
C ASN A 201 -12.94 11.35 -2.14
N VAL A 202 -12.25 10.81 -3.13
CA VAL A 202 -11.32 11.61 -3.95
C VAL A 202 -12.06 12.52 -4.91
N GLN A 203 -11.71 13.80 -4.90
CA GLN A 203 -12.25 14.81 -5.80
C GLN A 203 -11.44 14.79 -7.10
N LYS A 204 -12.09 14.43 -8.21
CA LYS A 204 -11.49 14.53 -9.55
C LYS A 204 -11.70 15.95 -10.06
N GLY A 205 -10.62 16.66 -10.38
CA GLY A 205 -10.72 17.89 -11.16
C GLY A 205 -11.36 17.58 -12.52
N ILE A 206 -12.27 18.44 -12.93
CA ILE A 206 -12.88 18.43 -14.28
C ILE A 206 -11.84 18.94 -15.29
#